data_15e2b2a0fdf5f5b4b6dd65baa2eec925
#
_entry.id   15e2b2a0fdf5f5b4b6dd65baa2eec925
#
_cell.length_a   1.000
_cell.length_b   1.000
_cell.length_c   1.000
_cell.angle_alpha   90.00
_cell.angle_beta   90.00
_cell.angle_gamma   90.00
#
_symmetry.space_group_name_H-M   'P 1'
#
loop_
_entity.id
_entity.type
_entity.pdbx_description
1 polymer ?
#
loop_
_entity_poly.entity_id
_entity_poly.type
_entity_poly.pdbx_seq_one_letter_code
_entity_poly.pdbx_strand_id
1 'polypeptide(L)'
;MAASTFLSPAAPTADAATASKTTMYRVYQNDKALKEFATEAQALYYAKHYSYSHVEKIADRKWIWDNFPHYKVYQNGNSTSKMEFQTYNEALAYAKTLSNASIRDLENVGWMYDSYPNYRLYQGDNTLPAWSFRTLEDAKKEAAKWGNAHIIDLENGKWVWDNLTAAQVEAQSAAPASYEIVVDDQAVTGEKRYSFLKNAIVAAEKHPGSKIVNAAAGKTVQSNELTYELRQSGRLVKTYLGLRDAVKAGTWLANAEVIRDGSVLWSSKPYLEVYQGDKKINAYHKLSSALYYAKHYANSSIRTLDGRVLWSNVKNLQVLGWNGSSAVSTIMSHVSNTQGLDFDSPTWFELASADGTMSDASDASVVKTLKDRGIKVTPLVHNGFNRKLTSEFLKSSSAQSKFITSLVNRLSALGVYGVNLDFEEVAGADRALYTAFVKKLTDAAHAKSLKVSIDLPRGDVSWNHLTAYDHAALAGIVDMIMIMAYDEHWKGSTEPGSVAGLKWVEDGVKQFLDYGVPRSKLMLGIPFYVREWRVDGTGKLVDNRAIFMKELPKLIAETKATGVFDAKSGQNKYTYTKDGYTHVFWAETHDTVLKRIEIAKKYDLAGVAAWRLGYEDAELWTKILQSK
;
A
#
# COMPACT_ATOMS: atom_id res chain seq x y z
N MET A 1 40.91 -9.26 -19.90
CA MET A 1 39.49 -9.56 -19.97
C MET A 1 39.23 -10.80 -19.15
N ALA A 2 38.81 -10.66 -17.91
CA ALA A 2 38.43 -11.77 -17.04
C ALA A 2 36.93 -11.59 -16.71
N ALA A 3 36.12 -12.52 -17.20
CA ALA A 3 34.69 -12.55 -16.97
C ALA A 3 34.46 -13.08 -15.54
N SER A 4 33.92 -12.25 -14.67
CA SER A 4 33.44 -12.62 -13.35
C SER A 4 32.07 -13.28 -13.50
N THR A 5 32.01 -14.59 -13.37
CA THR A 5 30.78 -15.35 -13.22
C THR A 5 30.22 -15.11 -11.82
N PHE A 6 29.10 -14.39 -11.73
CA PHE A 6 28.31 -14.32 -10.51
C PHE A 6 27.62 -15.67 -10.30
N LEU A 7 28.08 -16.43 -9.32
CA LEU A 7 27.37 -17.57 -8.77
C LEU A 7 26.18 -17.06 -7.97
N SER A 8 24.97 -17.31 -8.46
CA SER A 8 23.75 -17.18 -7.66
C SER A 8 23.82 -18.12 -6.46
N PRO A 9 23.54 -17.68 -5.23
CA PRO A 9 23.43 -18.60 -4.11
C PRO A 9 22.26 -19.55 -4.33
N ALA A 10 22.51 -20.83 -4.22
CA ALA A 10 21.51 -21.88 -4.34
C ALA A 10 20.36 -21.64 -3.36
N ALA A 11 19.13 -21.70 -3.87
CA ALA A 11 17.94 -21.73 -3.05
C ALA A 11 18.04 -22.94 -2.09
N PRO A 12 17.64 -22.81 -0.82
CA PRO A 12 17.60 -23.94 0.08
C PRO A 12 16.69 -25.02 -0.51
N THR A 13 17.21 -26.22 -0.63
CA THR A 13 16.48 -27.40 -1.11
C THR A 13 15.20 -27.57 -0.29
N ALA A 14 14.07 -27.66 -0.98
CA ALA A 14 12.80 -27.97 -0.36
C ALA A 14 12.84 -29.40 0.20
N ASP A 15 12.84 -29.52 1.51
CA ASP A 15 12.54 -30.78 2.18
C ASP A 15 11.10 -31.19 1.83
N ALA A 16 10.97 -32.34 1.22
CA ALA A 16 9.71 -32.97 0.92
C ALA A 16 9.01 -33.41 2.21
N ALA A 17 7.69 -33.17 2.25
CA ALA A 17 6.74 -33.62 3.27
C ALA A 17 6.82 -32.93 4.63
N THR A 18 6.36 -31.66 4.69
CA THR A 18 5.81 -31.10 5.94
C THR A 18 4.52 -30.36 5.64
N ALA A 19 3.55 -30.52 6.54
CA ALA A 19 2.23 -29.91 6.51
C ALA A 19 2.25 -28.48 5.95
N SER A 20 1.33 -28.19 5.04
CA SER A 20 1.06 -26.88 4.43
C SER A 20 1.22 -25.74 5.45
N LYS A 21 2.31 -24.98 5.33
CA LYS A 21 2.58 -23.86 6.22
C LYS A 21 1.67 -22.70 5.85
N THR A 22 0.76 -22.39 6.74
CA THR A 22 -0.20 -21.30 6.72
C THR A 22 0.47 -19.94 6.53
N THR A 23 0.08 -19.12 5.55
CA THR A 23 0.61 -17.76 5.42
C THR A 23 0.17 -16.90 6.60
N MET A 24 1.14 -16.25 7.24
CA MET A 24 0.94 -15.46 8.47
C MET A 24 1.37 -14.00 8.31
N TYR A 25 2.20 -13.72 7.31
CA TYR A 25 2.87 -12.45 7.11
C TYR A 25 2.66 -11.98 5.67
N ARG A 26 2.34 -10.69 5.52
CA ARG A 26 2.19 -10.03 4.21
C ARG A 26 3.27 -8.97 4.05
N VAL A 27 3.92 -8.97 2.90
CA VAL A 27 4.91 -7.97 2.50
C VAL A 27 4.23 -6.92 1.63
N TYR A 28 4.53 -5.68 1.91
CA TYR A 28 4.09 -4.53 1.12
C TYR A 28 5.30 -3.75 0.57
N GLN A 29 5.10 -3.09 -0.55
CA GLN A 29 5.94 -1.98 -1.01
C GLN A 29 5.07 -0.73 -1.03
N ASN A 30 5.43 0.28 -0.26
CA ASN A 30 4.54 1.38 0.07
C ASN A 30 3.23 0.82 0.68
N ASP A 31 2.06 1.13 0.14
CA ASP A 31 0.77 0.57 0.54
C ASP A 31 0.32 -0.64 -0.29
N LYS A 32 1.09 -1.00 -1.33
CA LYS A 32 0.74 -2.10 -2.23
C LYS A 32 1.21 -3.45 -1.70
N ALA A 33 0.27 -4.38 -1.52
CA ALA A 33 0.58 -5.76 -1.14
C ALA A 33 1.35 -6.47 -2.27
N LEU A 34 2.44 -7.17 -1.92
CA LEU A 34 3.28 -7.89 -2.87
C LEU A 34 3.10 -9.39 -2.78
N LYS A 35 3.24 -9.96 -1.56
CA LYS A 35 3.24 -11.41 -1.36
C LYS A 35 3.03 -11.78 0.11
N GLU A 36 2.49 -12.98 0.34
CA GLU A 36 2.28 -13.58 1.66
C GLU A 36 3.24 -14.74 1.92
N PHE A 37 3.62 -14.90 3.19
CA PHE A 37 4.58 -15.92 3.63
C PHE A 37 4.12 -16.61 4.91
N ALA A 38 4.51 -17.89 5.06
CA ALA A 38 4.19 -18.67 6.25
C ALA A 38 5.06 -18.27 7.46
N THR A 39 6.27 -17.77 7.24
CA THR A 39 7.21 -17.42 8.32
C THR A 39 7.69 -15.99 8.18
N GLU A 40 7.99 -15.37 9.33
CA GLU A 40 8.56 -14.03 9.40
C GLU A 40 9.90 -13.96 8.63
N ALA A 41 10.76 -14.96 8.80
CA ALA A 41 12.07 -14.99 8.14
C ALA A 41 11.96 -14.93 6.60
N GLN A 42 11.01 -15.68 6.02
CA GLN A 42 10.76 -15.63 4.57
C GLN A 42 10.22 -14.27 4.13
N ALA A 43 9.29 -13.68 4.89
CA ALA A 43 8.74 -12.37 4.61
C ALA A 43 9.83 -11.28 4.66
N LEU A 44 10.66 -11.27 5.70
CA LEU A 44 11.77 -10.34 5.85
C LEU A 44 12.81 -10.49 4.74
N TYR A 45 13.17 -11.74 4.38
CA TYR A 45 14.08 -11.98 3.28
C TYR A 45 13.55 -11.38 1.97
N TYR A 46 12.28 -11.61 1.66
CA TYR A 46 11.65 -11.08 0.45
C TYR A 46 11.54 -9.55 0.49
N ALA A 47 11.10 -8.99 1.62
CA ALA A 47 10.90 -7.55 1.80
C ALA A 47 12.18 -6.71 1.56
N LYS A 48 13.34 -7.23 1.94
CA LYS A 48 14.65 -6.57 1.77
C LYS A 48 15.03 -6.29 0.32
N HIS A 49 14.41 -6.96 -0.65
CA HIS A 49 14.65 -6.72 -2.08
C HIS A 49 13.89 -5.51 -2.64
N TYR A 50 13.00 -4.92 -1.87
CA TYR A 50 12.17 -3.79 -2.28
C TYR A 50 12.44 -2.58 -1.38
N SER A 51 12.66 -1.42 -1.98
CA SER A 51 12.71 -0.16 -1.24
C SER A 51 11.31 0.20 -0.73
N TYR A 52 11.23 0.91 0.39
CA TYR A 52 9.96 1.30 1.02
C TYR A 52 9.03 0.11 1.26
N SER A 53 9.62 -0.97 1.72
CA SER A 53 8.92 -2.21 2.03
C SER A 53 8.65 -2.34 3.52
N HIS A 54 7.52 -2.98 3.84
CA HIS A 54 7.22 -3.35 5.22
C HIS A 54 6.54 -4.72 5.30
N VAL A 55 6.57 -5.31 6.48
CA VAL A 55 5.96 -6.60 6.79
C VAL A 55 4.92 -6.43 7.87
N GLU A 56 3.70 -6.92 7.60
CA GLU A 56 2.62 -6.99 8.59
C GLU A 56 2.21 -8.44 8.88
N LYS A 57 1.78 -8.72 10.11
CA LYS A 57 0.97 -9.90 10.41
C LYS A 57 -0.40 -9.76 9.75
N ILE A 58 -0.89 -10.81 9.06
CA ILE A 58 -2.16 -10.73 8.32
C ILE A 58 -3.34 -10.57 9.27
N ALA A 59 -3.36 -11.33 10.39
CA ALA A 59 -4.53 -11.43 11.27
C ALA A 59 -4.94 -10.10 11.93
N ASP A 60 -3.99 -9.27 12.34
CA ASP A 60 -4.21 -8.04 13.12
C ASP A 60 -3.56 -6.80 12.52
N ARG A 61 -2.94 -6.93 11.35
CA ARG A 61 -2.16 -5.89 10.69
C ARG A 61 -1.08 -5.29 11.59
N LYS A 62 -0.51 -6.13 12.47
CA LYS A 62 0.61 -5.71 13.30
C LYS A 62 1.85 -5.51 12.45
N TRP A 63 2.40 -4.30 12.53
CA TRP A 63 3.66 -3.93 11.89
C TRP A 63 4.83 -4.68 12.53
N ILE A 64 5.58 -5.42 11.72
CA ILE A 64 6.69 -6.26 12.18
C ILE A 64 8.03 -5.64 11.87
N TRP A 65 8.17 -5.11 10.65
CA TRP A 65 9.43 -4.60 10.14
C TRP A 65 9.19 -3.67 8.95
N ASP A 66 10.11 -2.74 8.76
CA ASP A 66 10.20 -1.93 7.54
C ASP A 66 11.65 -1.57 7.20
N ASN A 67 11.84 -1.06 5.99
CA ASN A 67 13.09 -0.47 5.53
C ASN A 67 12.91 0.98 5.09
N PHE A 68 12.00 1.68 5.71
CA PHE A 68 11.80 3.10 5.44
C PHE A 68 13.01 3.90 5.90
N PRO A 69 13.34 4.98 5.19
CA PRO A 69 14.49 5.78 5.57
C PRO A 69 14.25 6.50 6.91
N HIS A 70 15.26 6.48 7.78
CA HIS A 70 15.29 7.25 9.02
C HIS A 70 16.06 8.56 8.86
N TYR A 71 16.94 8.63 7.86
CA TYR A 71 17.81 9.78 7.61
C TYR A 71 17.69 10.25 6.17
N LYS A 72 17.68 11.58 6.00
CA LYS A 72 17.65 12.19 4.67
C LYS A 72 18.75 13.24 4.58
N VAL A 73 19.55 13.14 3.52
CA VAL A 73 20.60 14.11 3.21
C VAL A 73 20.03 15.20 2.31
N TYR A 74 20.40 16.42 2.59
CA TYR A 74 20.05 17.60 1.80
C TYR A 74 21.32 18.31 1.35
N GLN A 75 21.37 18.80 0.13
CA GLN A 75 22.42 19.67 -0.39
C GLN A 75 21.80 21.01 -0.77
N ASN A 76 22.27 22.11 -0.16
CA ASN A 76 21.66 23.44 -0.32
C ASN A 76 20.12 23.44 -0.12
N GLY A 77 19.63 22.65 0.82
CA GLY A 77 18.19 22.48 1.09
C GLY A 77 17.44 21.53 0.18
N ASN A 78 18.04 21.03 -0.90
CA ASN A 78 17.43 20.10 -1.84
C ASN A 78 17.80 18.65 -1.53
N SER A 79 16.89 17.73 -1.81
CA SER A 79 17.10 16.30 -1.63
C SER A 79 16.38 15.49 -2.72
N THR A 80 16.85 14.28 -2.95
CA THR A 80 16.25 13.30 -3.88
C THR A 80 16.04 11.97 -3.18
N SER A 81 15.34 11.03 -3.81
CA SER A 81 15.15 9.67 -3.29
C SER A 81 16.46 8.88 -3.13
N LYS A 82 17.54 9.27 -3.83
CA LYS A 82 18.88 8.68 -3.67
C LYS A 82 19.62 9.17 -2.42
N MET A 83 19.07 10.17 -1.74
CA MET A 83 19.62 10.79 -0.54
C MET A 83 18.88 10.34 0.74
N GLU A 84 18.22 9.20 0.70
CA GLU A 84 17.46 8.60 1.80
C GLU A 84 18.17 7.36 2.30
N PHE A 85 18.36 7.22 3.61
CA PHE A 85 19.17 6.18 4.24
C PHE A 85 18.49 5.61 5.47
N GLN A 86 18.71 4.33 5.73
CA GLN A 86 18.23 3.68 6.95
C GLN A 86 19.14 3.98 8.15
N THR A 87 20.44 4.08 7.93
CA THR A 87 21.39 4.29 9.00
C THR A 87 22.08 5.65 8.91
N TYR A 88 22.42 6.22 10.07
CA TYR A 88 23.17 7.46 10.15
C TYR A 88 24.54 7.36 9.48
N ASN A 89 25.22 6.22 9.61
CA ASN A 89 26.56 6.04 9.05
C ASN A 89 26.55 6.10 7.51
N GLU A 90 25.55 5.51 6.86
CA GLU A 90 25.37 5.60 5.40
C GLU A 90 25.09 7.05 4.98
N ALA A 91 24.18 7.72 5.68
CA ALA A 91 23.86 9.12 5.42
C ALA A 91 25.10 10.02 5.60
N LEU A 92 25.89 9.78 6.66
CA LEU A 92 27.11 10.54 6.94
C LEU A 92 28.19 10.30 5.88
N ALA A 93 28.41 9.06 5.48
CA ALA A 93 29.36 8.72 4.43
C ALA A 93 29.00 9.46 3.11
N TYR A 94 27.73 9.47 2.77
CA TYR A 94 27.24 10.15 1.58
C TYR A 94 27.33 11.68 1.71
N ALA A 95 26.88 12.25 2.85
CA ALA A 95 26.90 13.69 3.08
C ALA A 95 28.32 14.29 3.05
N LYS A 96 29.34 13.54 3.49
CA LYS A 96 30.75 13.95 3.43
C LYS A 96 31.29 14.09 2.01
N THR A 97 30.64 13.52 1.02
CA THR A 97 31.02 13.70 -0.41
C THR A 97 30.46 14.98 -1.01
N LEU A 98 29.60 15.68 -0.27
CA LEU A 98 28.87 16.85 -0.76
C LEU A 98 29.27 18.12 0.01
N SER A 99 29.37 19.24 -0.69
CA SER A 99 29.44 20.57 -0.08
C SER A 99 28.04 21.07 0.30
N ASN A 100 27.96 21.88 1.36
CA ASN A 100 26.71 22.46 1.87
C ASN A 100 25.61 21.41 2.08
N ALA A 101 26.00 20.25 2.62
CA ALA A 101 25.09 19.16 2.94
C ALA A 101 24.65 19.23 4.41
N SER A 102 23.46 18.73 4.68
CA SER A 102 22.97 18.45 6.02
C SER A 102 22.27 17.11 6.09
N ILE A 103 22.28 16.48 7.27
CA ILE A 103 21.56 15.25 7.55
C ILE A 103 20.43 15.59 8.52
N ARG A 104 19.21 15.22 8.14
CA ARG A 104 18.03 15.27 9.01
C ARG A 104 17.65 13.87 9.44
N ASP A 105 17.41 13.70 10.74
CA ASP A 105 16.66 12.59 11.27
C ASP A 105 15.17 12.86 10.99
N LEU A 106 14.49 11.96 10.29
CA LEU A 106 13.09 12.14 9.90
C LEU A 106 12.12 12.01 11.07
N GLU A 107 12.53 11.36 12.16
CA GLU A 107 11.72 11.15 13.35
C GLU A 107 11.91 12.25 14.40
N ASN A 108 13.00 13.02 14.33
CA ASN A 108 13.33 14.05 15.30
C ASN A 108 13.58 15.39 14.61
N VAL A 109 13.48 16.46 15.40
CA VAL A 109 13.75 17.82 14.96
C VAL A 109 15.21 18.17 15.28
N GLY A 110 15.91 18.80 14.35
CA GLY A 110 17.30 19.23 14.52
C GLY A 110 18.23 18.70 13.43
N TRP A 111 19.50 19.04 13.55
CA TRP A 111 20.56 18.59 12.65
C TRP A 111 21.43 17.54 13.31
N MET A 112 21.65 16.45 12.58
CA MET A 112 22.60 15.41 12.99
C MET A 112 24.02 15.73 12.52
N TYR A 113 24.14 16.37 11.36
CA TYR A 113 25.40 16.73 10.72
C TYR A 113 25.16 17.85 9.70
N ASP A 114 26.19 18.66 9.45
CA ASP A 114 26.26 19.56 8.31
C ASP A 114 27.70 19.75 7.82
N SER A 115 27.85 20.10 6.52
CA SER A 115 29.13 20.49 5.90
C SER A 115 29.13 21.95 5.44
N TYR A 116 28.21 22.78 5.92
CA TYR A 116 28.24 24.21 5.64
C TYR A 116 29.48 24.85 6.26
N PRO A 117 30.15 25.78 5.52
CA PRO A 117 31.31 26.47 6.05
C PRO A 117 30.94 27.27 7.30
N ASN A 118 31.86 27.26 8.27
CA ASN A 118 31.75 27.97 9.53
C ASN A 118 32.81 29.08 9.65
N TYR A 119 33.87 28.95 8.87
CA TYR A 119 35.02 29.87 8.95
C TYR A 119 35.37 30.36 7.55
N ARG A 120 35.72 31.67 7.48
CA ARG A 120 36.22 32.31 6.27
C ARG A 120 37.62 32.84 6.54
N LEU A 121 38.55 32.47 5.66
CA LEU A 121 39.91 33.00 5.66
C LEU A 121 39.99 34.28 4.83
N TYR A 122 40.72 35.23 5.34
CA TYR A 122 41.07 36.50 4.69
C TYR A 122 42.57 36.72 4.70
N GLN A 123 43.11 37.42 3.68
CA GLN A 123 44.42 38.01 3.65
C GLN A 123 44.26 39.53 3.49
N GLY A 124 44.49 40.28 4.55
CA GLY A 124 44.08 41.68 4.62
C GLY A 124 42.58 41.81 4.31
N ASP A 125 42.19 42.66 3.37
CA ASP A 125 40.79 42.90 2.97
C ASP A 125 40.28 41.90 1.93
N ASN A 126 41.05 40.87 1.58
CA ASN A 126 40.72 39.98 0.49
C ASN A 126 40.37 38.57 1.00
N THR A 127 39.39 37.95 0.35
CA THR A 127 39.04 36.55 0.54
C THR A 127 38.69 35.92 -0.81
N LEU A 128 38.74 34.60 -0.87
CA LEU A 128 38.36 33.80 -2.06
C LEU A 128 37.20 32.88 -1.72
N PRO A 129 36.33 32.52 -2.68
CA PRO A 129 35.27 31.54 -2.46
C PRO A 129 35.76 30.19 -1.89
N ALA A 130 36.95 29.75 -2.33
CA ALA A 130 37.59 28.53 -1.87
C ALA A 130 38.11 28.61 -0.42
N TRP A 131 38.20 29.80 0.17
CA TRP A 131 38.68 30.02 1.53
C TRP A 131 37.54 29.94 2.56
N SER A 132 36.67 29.00 2.38
CA SER A 132 35.54 28.70 3.28
C SER A 132 35.71 27.31 3.87
N PHE A 133 35.76 27.20 5.19
CA PHE A 133 36.12 25.97 5.92
C PHE A 133 35.04 25.58 6.92
N ARG A 134 34.84 24.27 7.11
CA ARG A 134 33.95 23.75 8.15
C ARG A 134 34.55 23.83 9.54
N THR A 135 35.87 23.64 9.67
CA THR A 135 36.56 23.64 10.94
C THR A 135 37.57 24.77 11.01
N LEU A 136 37.83 25.29 12.23
CA LEU A 136 38.85 26.29 12.47
C LEU A 136 40.25 25.75 12.17
N GLU A 137 40.46 24.46 12.40
CA GLU A 137 41.75 23.81 12.16
C GLU A 137 42.12 23.80 10.68
N ASP A 138 41.17 23.42 9.82
CA ASP A 138 41.37 23.45 8.37
C ASP A 138 41.60 24.86 7.85
N ALA A 139 40.88 25.85 8.42
CA ALA A 139 41.07 27.25 8.10
C ALA A 139 42.48 27.74 8.50
N LYS A 140 42.96 27.38 9.70
CA LYS A 140 44.32 27.69 10.17
C LYS A 140 45.41 27.04 9.33
N LYS A 141 45.21 25.79 8.93
CA LYS A 141 46.13 25.04 8.08
C LYS A 141 46.33 25.73 6.71
N GLU A 142 45.26 26.23 6.13
CA GLU A 142 45.34 27.04 4.92
C GLU A 142 45.94 28.40 5.16
N ALA A 143 45.51 29.08 6.25
CA ALA A 143 46.00 30.41 6.64
C ALA A 143 47.51 30.45 6.87
N ALA A 144 48.12 29.35 7.32
CA ALA A 144 49.56 29.25 7.54
C ALA A 144 50.39 29.43 6.24
N LYS A 145 49.80 29.32 5.07
CA LYS A 145 50.44 29.55 3.77
C LYS A 145 50.51 31.04 3.39
N TRP A 146 49.80 31.89 4.11
CA TRP A 146 49.59 33.29 3.77
C TRP A 146 50.04 34.20 4.90
N GLY A 147 50.81 35.24 4.60
CA GLY A 147 51.12 36.32 5.57
C GLY A 147 49.93 37.28 5.67
N ASN A 148 49.81 37.97 6.85
CA ASN A 148 48.73 38.92 7.12
C ASN A 148 47.32 38.26 6.98
N ALA A 149 47.22 37.02 7.44
CA ALA A 149 45.99 36.25 7.37
C ALA A 149 45.18 36.29 8.65
N HIS A 150 43.85 36.31 8.48
CA HIS A 150 42.93 36.18 9.61
C HIS A 150 41.70 35.33 9.27
N ILE A 151 41.02 34.85 10.32
CA ILE A 151 39.87 33.97 10.16
C ILE A 151 38.69 34.59 10.91
N ILE A 152 37.57 34.65 10.21
CA ILE A 152 36.26 35.08 10.72
C ILE A 152 35.36 33.87 10.93
N ASP A 153 34.71 33.80 12.09
CA ASP A 153 33.61 32.87 12.36
C ASP A 153 32.33 33.42 11.71
N LEU A 154 31.78 32.67 10.77
CA LEU A 154 30.59 33.05 10.00
C LEU A 154 29.28 32.95 10.80
N GLU A 155 29.25 32.25 11.93
CA GLU A 155 28.05 32.16 12.78
C GLU A 155 27.80 33.44 13.59
N ASN A 156 28.87 34.17 13.93
CA ASN A 156 28.78 35.33 14.80
C ASN A 156 29.55 36.55 14.31
N GLY A 157 30.25 36.45 13.16
CA GLY A 157 31.02 37.54 12.56
C GLY A 157 32.33 37.88 13.29
N LYS A 158 32.78 37.05 14.24
CA LYS A 158 33.95 37.36 15.09
C LYS A 158 35.26 37.00 14.44
N TRP A 159 36.27 37.81 14.73
CA TRP A 159 37.66 37.50 14.42
C TRP A 159 38.20 36.47 15.41
N VAL A 160 38.43 35.25 14.95
CA VAL A 160 38.75 34.12 15.85
C VAL A 160 40.22 33.71 15.84
N TRP A 161 40.98 34.12 14.80
CA TRP A 161 42.40 33.82 14.68
C TRP A 161 43.09 34.74 13.67
N ASP A 162 44.38 34.99 13.89
CA ASP A 162 45.28 35.65 12.93
C ASP A 162 46.73 35.19 13.10
N ASN A 163 47.58 35.47 12.09
CA ASN A 163 49.02 35.28 12.12
C ASN A 163 49.80 36.62 11.99
N LEU A 164 49.17 37.69 12.41
CA LEU A 164 49.78 39.03 12.35
C LEU A 164 51.01 39.12 13.23
N THR A 165 52.10 39.66 12.68
CA THR A 165 53.27 40.03 13.47
C THR A 165 53.03 41.34 14.25
N ALA A 166 53.79 41.58 15.33
CA ALA A 166 53.67 42.80 16.06
C ALA A 166 53.88 44.05 15.19
N ALA A 167 54.84 44.02 14.28
CA ALA A 167 55.09 45.09 13.32
C ALA A 167 53.88 45.31 12.35
N GLN A 168 53.17 44.26 11.91
CA GLN A 168 51.98 44.40 11.12
C GLN A 168 50.81 44.99 11.88
N VAL A 169 50.63 44.62 13.15
CA VAL A 169 49.61 45.20 14.02
C VAL A 169 49.89 46.70 14.28
N GLU A 170 51.14 47.07 14.54
CA GLU A 170 51.56 48.47 14.73
C GLU A 170 51.32 49.28 13.44
N ALA A 171 51.75 48.75 12.27
CA ALA A 171 51.60 49.45 11.00
C ALA A 171 50.11 49.64 10.63
N GLN A 172 49.26 48.62 10.83
CA GLN A 172 47.82 48.74 10.58
C GLN A 172 47.12 49.68 11.55
N SER A 173 47.54 49.70 12.83
CA SER A 173 46.98 50.61 13.84
C SER A 173 47.39 52.09 13.64
N ALA A 174 48.55 52.32 13.03
CA ALA A 174 49.02 53.65 12.68
C ALA A 174 48.55 54.20 11.35
N ALA A 175 47.94 53.34 10.53
CA ALA A 175 47.38 53.70 9.20
C ALA A 175 46.21 54.70 9.32
N PRO A 176 45.90 55.46 8.26
CA PRO A 176 44.69 56.29 8.24
C PRO A 176 43.43 55.47 8.47
N ALA A 177 42.53 55.99 9.28
CA ALA A 177 41.26 55.31 9.61
C ALA A 177 40.37 55.22 8.36
N SER A 178 40.30 54.00 7.78
CA SER A 178 39.57 53.73 6.53
C SER A 178 38.40 52.77 6.68
N TYR A 179 38.30 52.02 7.79
CA TYR A 179 37.23 51.06 7.99
C TYR A 179 36.02 51.70 8.69
N GLU A 180 34.90 51.71 7.98
CA GLU A 180 33.63 52.30 8.42
C GLU A 180 32.59 51.21 8.62
N ILE A 181 31.81 51.30 9.72
CA ILE A 181 30.69 50.40 9.98
C ILE A 181 29.42 51.02 9.39
N VAL A 182 28.76 50.30 8.50
CA VAL A 182 27.54 50.76 7.85
C VAL A 182 26.39 49.78 8.10
N VAL A 183 25.19 50.31 8.26
CA VAL A 183 23.89 49.56 8.30
C VAL A 183 23.00 50.21 7.28
N ASP A 184 22.32 49.40 6.42
CA ASP A 184 21.52 49.88 5.30
C ASP A 184 22.24 50.92 4.45
N ASP A 185 23.54 50.66 4.18
CA ASP A 185 24.46 51.50 3.40
C ASP A 185 24.67 52.91 3.98
N GLN A 186 24.32 53.14 5.25
CA GLN A 186 24.56 54.36 5.97
C GLN A 186 25.56 54.14 7.11
N ALA A 187 26.52 55.07 7.28
CA ALA A 187 27.45 55.03 8.40
C ALA A 187 26.71 55.04 9.74
N VAL A 188 27.11 54.19 10.66
CA VAL A 188 26.46 54.08 11.96
C VAL A 188 26.76 55.36 12.79
N THR A 189 25.71 56.05 13.15
CA THR A 189 25.83 57.30 13.92
C THR A 189 26.53 57.06 15.28
N GLY A 190 27.59 57.83 15.56
CA GLY A 190 28.37 57.73 16.80
C GLY A 190 29.54 56.73 16.75
N GLU A 191 29.63 55.90 15.69
CA GLU A 191 30.81 55.08 15.45
C GLU A 191 31.88 55.88 14.68
N LYS A 192 33.15 55.72 15.10
CA LYS A 192 34.29 56.30 14.39
C LYS A 192 34.77 55.37 13.28
N ARG A 193 35.54 55.89 12.33
CA ARG A 193 36.35 55.04 11.43
C ARG A 193 37.54 54.42 12.21
N TYR A 194 37.91 53.23 11.79
CA TYR A 194 38.98 52.44 12.41
C TYR A 194 40.15 52.29 11.44
N SER A 195 41.37 52.37 11.96
CA SER A 195 42.60 52.10 11.20
C SER A 195 42.86 50.61 11.06
N PHE A 196 42.61 49.86 12.13
CA PHE A 196 42.82 48.41 12.17
C PHE A 196 41.50 47.65 12.02
N LEU A 197 41.41 46.81 10.98
CA LEU A 197 40.18 46.04 10.64
C LEU A 197 39.64 45.25 11.83
N LYS A 198 40.52 44.61 12.62
CA LYS A 198 40.10 43.84 13.81
C LYS A 198 39.27 44.69 14.79
N ASN A 199 39.66 45.94 14.98
CA ASN A 199 38.92 46.85 15.87
C ASN A 199 37.58 47.25 15.31
N ALA A 200 37.46 47.39 13.98
CA ALA A 200 36.19 47.63 13.33
C ALA A 200 35.27 46.41 13.46
N ILE A 201 35.79 45.18 13.33
CA ILE A 201 35.05 43.94 13.51
C ILE A 201 34.48 43.81 14.92
N VAL A 202 35.32 44.07 15.95
CA VAL A 202 34.89 44.06 17.36
C VAL A 202 33.79 45.12 17.61
N ALA A 203 33.91 46.29 17.02
CA ALA A 203 32.88 47.32 17.16
C ALA A 203 31.58 46.93 16.42
N ALA A 204 31.68 46.32 15.26
CA ALA A 204 30.54 45.86 14.45
C ALA A 204 29.69 44.76 15.16
N GLU A 205 30.25 44.06 16.17
CA GLU A 205 29.47 43.09 16.98
C GLU A 205 28.26 43.73 17.69
N LYS A 206 28.33 45.04 17.92
CA LYS A 206 27.24 45.83 18.56
C LYS A 206 26.14 46.23 17.58
N HIS A 207 26.39 46.05 16.29
CA HIS A 207 25.51 46.50 15.21
C HIS A 207 25.08 45.32 14.32
N PRO A 208 24.09 44.52 14.74
CA PRO A 208 23.59 43.41 13.94
C PRO A 208 23.15 43.88 12.52
N GLY A 209 23.50 43.11 11.50
CA GLY A 209 23.22 43.45 10.11
C GLY A 209 24.19 44.40 9.46
N SER A 210 25.25 44.85 10.19
CA SER A 210 26.24 45.79 9.66
C SER A 210 27.18 45.16 8.61
N LYS A 211 27.74 46.04 7.78
CA LYS A 211 28.89 45.76 6.90
C LYS A 211 30.07 46.63 7.38
N ILE A 212 31.27 46.12 7.15
CA ILE A 212 32.50 46.92 7.30
C ILE A 212 32.99 47.26 5.89
N VAL A 213 33.08 48.55 5.61
CA VAL A 213 33.50 49.08 4.33
C VAL A 213 34.89 49.72 4.51
N ASN A 214 35.85 49.35 3.66
CA ASN A 214 37.07 50.14 3.50
C ASN A 214 36.73 51.34 2.62
N ALA A 215 36.51 52.50 3.23
CA ALA A 215 36.08 53.72 2.54
C ALA A 215 37.11 54.25 1.56
N ALA A 216 38.42 54.00 1.82
CA ALA A 216 39.49 54.39 0.88
C ALA A 216 39.47 53.55 -0.40
N ALA A 217 39.09 52.28 -0.30
CA ALA A 217 38.99 51.34 -1.44
C ALA A 217 37.60 51.24 -2.03
N GLY A 218 36.56 51.81 -1.39
CA GLY A 218 35.15 51.66 -1.80
C GLY A 218 34.65 50.22 -1.75
N LYS A 219 35.22 49.38 -0.85
CA LYS A 219 34.98 47.92 -0.86
C LYS A 219 34.46 47.46 0.49
N THR A 220 33.38 46.64 0.45
CA THR A 220 32.94 45.86 1.61
C THR A 220 33.98 44.78 1.91
N VAL A 221 34.53 44.77 3.12
CA VAL A 221 35.54 43.80 3.54
C VAL A 221 34.98 42.70 4.44
N GLN A 222 33.86 42.97 5.12
CA GLN A 222 33.10 41.97 5.86
C GLN A 222 31.63 42.36 5.88
N SER A 223 30.75 41.34 5.90
CA SER A 223 29.32 41.52 6.07
C SER A 223 28.81 40.66 7.22
N ASN A 224 28.05 41.26 8.13
CA ASN A 224 27.30 40.64 9.21
C ASN A 224 25.79 40.69 8.89
N GLU A 225 25.43 40.72 7.61
CA GLU A 225 24.03 40.71 7.18
C GLU A 225 23.30 39.48 7.69
N LEU A 226 22.08 39.69 8.17
CA LEU A 226 21.24 38.64 8.72
C LEU A 226 20.52 37.94 7.58
N THR A 227 21.15 36.91 7.00
CA THR A 227 20.69 36.25 5.75
C THR A 227 19.83 35.01 5.99
N TYR A 228 19.78 34.49 7.22
CA TYR A 228 18.97 33.31 7.52
C TYR A 228 17.65 33.72 8.18
N GLU A 229 16.54 33.49 7.46
CA GLU A 229 15.22 33.78 7.97
C GLU A 229 14.64 32.56 8.70
N LEU A 230 14.31 32.69 9.98
CA LEU A 230 13.49 31.73 10.71
C LEU A 230 12.02 32.12 10.52
N ARG A 231 11.25 31.23 9.91
CA ARG A 231 9.81 31.40 9.70
C ARG A 231 9.04 30.31 10.42
N GLN A 232 7.86 30.65 10.94
CA GLN A 232 6.91 29.69 11.49
C GLN A 232 5.61 29.77 10.72
N SER A 233 5.18 28.66 10.13
CA SER A 233 3.97 28.61 9.26
C SER A 233 3.96 29.72 8.20
N GLY A 234 5.13 29.99 7.60
CA GLY A 234 5.34 31.02 6.58
C GLY A 234 5.57 32.45 7.11
N ARG A 235 5.27 32.72 8.38
CA ARG A 235 5.46 34.06 8.99
C ARG A 235 6.90 34.22 9.51
N LEU A 236 7.56 35.31 9.18
CA LEU A 236 8.89 35.64 9.70
C LEU A 236 8.84 35.79 11.23
N VAL A 237 9.70 35.05 11.92
CA VAL A 237 9.90 35.12 13.37
C VAL A 237 11.12 36.01 13.67
N LYS A 238 12.26 35.71 13.04
CA LYS A 238 13.52 36.42 13.24
C LYS A 238 14.50 36.09 12.11
N THR A 239 15.44 36.99 11.87
CA THR A 239 16.61 36.79 11.00
C THR A 239 17.88 36.55 11.83
N TYR A 240 18.81 35.78 11.28
CA TYR A 240 20.06 35.40 11.92
C TYR A 240 21.24 35.56 10.97
N LEU A 241 22.42 35.87 11.55
CA LEU A 241 23.67 35.81 10.83
C LEU A 241 24.13 34.38 10.60
N GLY A 242 24.04 33.55 11.64
CA GLY A 242 24.50 32.17 11.68
C GLY A 242 23.38 31.18 11.39
N LEU A 243 23.68 30.17 10.54
CA LEU A 243 22.75 29.12 10.18
C LEU A 243 22.39 28.22 11.37
N ARG A 244 23.38 27.86 12.19
CA ARG A 244 23.19 26.94 13.33
C ARG A 244 22.40 27.59 14.45
N ASP A 245 22.57 28.87 14.68
CA ASP A 245 21.75 29.62 15.63
C ASP A 245 20.30 29.73 15.19
N ALA A 246 20.06 29.94 13.88
CA ALA A 246 18.72 29.93 13.31
C ALA A 246 18.04 28.55 13.45
N VAL A 247 18.76 27.47 13.12
CA VAL A 247 18.26 26.09 13.29
C VAL A 247 17.98 25.79 14.77
N LYS A 248 18.89 26.09 15.66
CA LYS A 248 18.73 25.88 17.10
C LYS A 248 17.47 26.58 17.63
N ALA A 249 17.25 27.84 17.23
CA ALA A 249 16.02 28.56 17.61
C ALA A 249 14.77 27.90 17.01
N GLY A 250 14.86 27.43 15.78
CA GLY A 250 13.74 26.77 15.06
C GLY A 250 13.33 25.44 15.69
N THR A 251 14.26 24.69 16.35
CA THR A 251 13.93 23.37 16.95
C THR A 251 12.85 23.46 18.04
N TRP A 252 12.64 24.63 18.63
CA TRP A 252 11.63 24.87 19.64
C TRP A 252 10.26 25.30 19.07
N LEU A 253 10.17 25.47 17.74
CA LEU A 253 8.97 25.95 17.07
C LEU A 253 8.38 24.87 16.16
N ALA A 254 7.11 24.59 16.34
CA ALA A 254 6.39 23.70 15.41
C ALA A 254 6.21 24.38 14.04
N ASN A 255 6.33 23.59 12.97
CA ASN A 255 6.20 24.05 11.58
C ASN A 255 7.11 25.24 11.22
N ALA A 256 8.33 25.23 11.77
CA ALA A 256 9.33 26.22 11.48
C ALA A 256 10.23 25.81 10.30
N GLU A 257 10.77 26.83 9.63
CA GLU A 257 11.71 26.67 8.52
C GLU A 257 12.80 27.72 8.63
N VAL A 258 14.05 27.31 8.34
CA VAL A 258 15.16 28.24 8.14
C VAL A 258 15.40 28.37 6.65
N ILE A 259 15.27 29.59 6.16
CA ILE A 259 15.30 29.91 4.72
C ILE A 259 16.46 30.86 4.44
N ARG A 260 17.16 30.65 3.34
CA ARG A 260 18.14 31.57 2.76
C ARG A 260 17.97 31.61 1.25
N ASP A 261 17.92 32.79 0.68
CA ASP A 261 17.79 33.02 -0.77
C ASP A 261 16.64 32.19 -1.38
N GLY A 262 15.49 32.10 -0.68
CA GLY A 262 14.32 31.32 -1.09
C GLY A 262 14.45 29.80 -0.87
N SER A 263 15.60 29.28 -0.49
CA SER A 263 15.83 27.86 -0.27
C SER A 263 15.60 27.48 1.20
N VAL A 264 14.80 26.43 1.46
CA VAL A 264 14.57 25.89 2.80
C VAL A 264 15.74 25.00 3.19
N LEU A 265 16.64 25.52 4.03
CA LEU A 265 17.82 24.79 4.48
C LEU A 265 17.51 23.81 5.61
N TRP A 266 16.51 24.11 6.44
CA TRP A 266 16.07 23.26 7.54
C TRP A 266 14.57 23.45 7.81
N SER A 267 13.91 22.42 8.35
CA SER A 267 12.51 22.49 8.73
C SER A 267 12.18 21.58 9.91
N SER A 268 11.29 22.05 10.79
CA SER A 268 10.69 21.26 11.87
C SER A 268 9.31 20.69 11.47
N LYS A 269 8.92 20.76 10.21
CA LYS A 269 7.65 20.20 9.73
C LYS A 269 7.69 18.68 9.88
N PRO A 270 6.58 18.06 10.35
CA PRO A 270 6.44 16.62 10.36
C PRO A 270 6.65 16.01 8.97
N TYR A 271 7.34 14.88 8.92
CA TYR A 271 7.64 14.17 7.67
C TYR A 271 6.45 13.37 7.13
N LEU A 272 5.56 12.92 8.02
CA LEU A 272 4.44 12.06 7.71
C LEU A 272 3.11 12.81 7.88
N GLU A 273 2.23 12.65 6.91
CA GLU A 273 0.88 13.19 6.94
C GLU A 273 -0.15 12.06 6.97
N VAL A 274 -1.15 12.18 7.84
CA VAL A 274 -2.29 11.25 7.91
C VAL A 274 -3.48 11.88 7.21
N TYR A 275 -4.04 11.12 6.27
CA TYR A 275 -5.22 11.49 5.50
C TYR A 275 -6.40 10.59 5.83
N GLN A 276 -7.62 11.11 5.71
CA GLN A 276 -8.85 10.35 5.60
C GLN A 276 -9.50 10.71 4.26
N GLY A 277 -9.51 9.76 3.33
CA GLY A 277 -9.75 10.07 1.92
C GLY A 277 -8.70 11.07 1.43
N ASP A 278 -9.14 12.21 0.86
CA ASP A 278 -8.25 13.27 0.39
C ASP A 278 -8.02 14.38 1.42
N LYS A 279 -8.66 14.29 2.60
CA LYS A 279 -8.53 15.30 3.65
C LYS A 279 -7.37 14.95 4.58
N LYS A 280 -6.36 15.83 4.66
CA LYS A 280 -5.33 15.75 5.71
C LYS A 280 -5.98 15.99 7.07
N ILE A 281 -5.79 15.03 7.99
CA ILE A 281 -6.35 15.08 9.35
C ILE A 281 -5.31 15.29 10.43
N ASN A 282 -4.05 14.88 10.20
CA ASN A 282 -2.96 15.13 11.14
C ASN A 282 -1.58 14.98 10.45
N ALA A 283 -0.49 15.25 11.20
CA ALA A 283 0.89 15.05 10.76
C ALA A 283 1.79 14.61 11.92
N TYR A 284 2.82 13.80 11.62
CA TYR A 284 3.68 13.17 12.61
C TYR A 284 5.13 13.09 12.13
N HIS A 285 6.08 13.14 13.06
CA HIS A 285 7.47 12.80 12.79
C HIS A 285 7.69 11.28 12.82
N LYS A 286 7.05 10.59 13.79
CA LYS A 286 7.24 9.14 14.00
C LYS A 286 6.17 8.33 13.29
N LEU A 287 6.61 7.32 12.52
CA LEU A 287 5.72 6.39 11.83
C LEU A 287 4.79 5.64 12.81
N SER A 288 5.30 5.20 13.96
CA SER A 288 4.49 4.50 14.96
C SER A 288 3.31 5.34 15.48
N SER A 289 3.53 6.65 15.67
CA SER A 289 2.48 7.58 16.07
C SER A 289 1.46 7.81 14.95
N ALA A 290 1.94 7.95 13.71
CA ALA A 290 1.08 8.07 12.54
C ALA A 290 0.21 6.81 12.35
N LEU A 291 0.80 5.61 12.46
CA LEU A 291 0.09 4.33 12.36
C LEU A 291 -0.96 4.18 13.47
N TYR A 292 -0.60 4.50 14.71
CA TYR A 292 -1.55 4.45 15.83
C TYR A 292 -2.76 5.34 15.56
N TYR A 293 -2.53 6.58 15.13
CA TYR A 293 -3.59 7.53 14.84
C TYR A 293 -4.43 7.11 13.62
N ALA A 294 -3.77 6.76 12.50
CA ALA A 294 -4.44 6.41 11.26
C ALA A 294 -5.37 5.19 11.39
N LYS A 295 -5.01 4.21 12.22
CA LYS A 295 -5.83 2.99 12.46
C LYS A 295 -7.20 3.28 13.11
N HIS A 296 -7.40 4.45 13.72
CA HIS A 296 -8.69 4.84 14.29
C HIS A 296 -9.69 5.40 13.24
N TYR A 297 -9.24 5.64 12.02
CA TYR A 297 -10.07 6.22 10.97
C TYR A 297 -10.20 5.24 9.79
N ALA A 298 -11.44 5.02 9.32
CA ALA A 298 -11.68 4.29 8.08
C ALA A 298 -11.20 5.14 6.88
N ASN A 299 -10.78 4.48 5.80
CA ASN A 299 -10.26 5.10 4.58
C ASN A 299 -9.11 6.08 4.85
N SER A 300 -8.23 5.71 5.76
CA SER A 300 -7.06 6.52 6.10
C SER A 300 -5.80 6.04 5.39
N SER A 301 -4.88 6.96 5.16
CA SER A 301 -3.55 6.68 4.61
C SER A 301 -2.49 7.53 5.30
N ILE A 302 -1.27 7.01 5.33
CA ILE A 302 -0.08 7.73 5.79
C ILE A 302 0.76 8.03 4.55
N ARG A 303 1.05 9.32 4.35
CA ARG A 303 1.81 9.81 3.20
C ARG A 303 3.05 10.57 3.66
N THR A 304 4.11 10.50 2.89
CA THR A 304 5.26 11.40 3.01
C THR A 304 4.94 12.76 2.41
N LEU A 305 5.74 13.79 2.71
CA LEU A 305 5.55 15.14 2.16
C LEU A 305 5.64 15.21 0.62
N ASP A 306 6.32 14.26 0.00
CA ASP A 306 6.39 14.12 -1.46
C ASP A 306 5.24 13.28 -2.04
N GLY A 307 4.24 12.93 -1.22
CA GLY A 307 2.99 12.28 -1.63
C GLY A 307 3.05 10.75 -1.70
N ARG A 308 4.15 10.11 -1.31
CA ARG A 308 4.26 8.64 -1.28
C ARG A 308 3.39 8.05 -0.17
N VAL A 309 2.50 7.13 -0.52
CA VAL A 309 1.65 6.42 0.44
C VAL A 309 2.43 5.28 1.07
N LEU A 310 2.73 5.35 2.36
CA LEU A 310 3.48 4.31 3.09
C LEU A 310 2.58 3.22 3.65
N TRP A 311 1.36 3.56 4.00
CA TRP A 311 0.36 2.67 4.57
C TRP A 311 -1.05 3.18 4.28
N SER A 312 -1.98 2.24 4.12
CA SER A 312 -3.39 2.56 3.91
C SER A 312 -4.31 1.49 4.51
N ASN A 313 -5.47 1.91 5.00
CA ASN A 313 -6.61 1.05 5.27
C ASN A 313 -7.80 1.40 4.37
N VAL A 314 -7.55 2.03 3.25
CA VAL A 314 -8.56 2.23 2.19
C VAL A 314 -9.13 0.86 1.83
N LYS A 315 -10.45 0.82 1.65
CA LYS A 315 -11.16 -0.43 1.33
C LYS A 315 -10.61 -1.04 0.05
N ASN A 316 -10.07 -2.23 0.18
CA ASN A 316 -9.73 -3.08 -0.97
C ASN A 316 -10.88 -4.04 -1.25
N LEU A 317 -10.96 -4.58 -2.46
CA LEU A 317 -11.89 -5.64 -2.80
C LEU A 317 -11.70 -6.84 -1.86
N GLN A 318 -12.79 -7.35 -1.30
CA GLN A 318 -12.77 -8.60 -0.55
C GLN A 318 -12.75 -9.78 -1.51
N VAL A 319 -12.07 -10.86 -1.14
CA VAL A 319 -11.98 -12.08 -1.94
C VAL A 319 -12.55 -13.24 -1.15
N LEU A 320 -13.61 -13.84 -1.66
CA LEU A 320 -14.17 -15.09 -1.15
C LEU A 320 -13.75 -16.24 -2.07
N GLY A 321 -13.44 -17.40 -1.50
CA GLY A 321 -13.29 -18.64 -2.24
C GLY A 321 -14.30 -19.67 -1.78
N TRP A 322 -15.13 -20.19 -2.70
CA TRP A 322 -15.91 -21.39 -2.42
C TRP A 322 -14.98 -22.60 -2.40
N ASN A 323 -15.00 -23.34 -1.31
CA ASN A 323 -14.23 -24.54 -1.16
C ASN A 323 -15.16 -25.76 -1.24
N GLY A 324 -15.33 -26.29 -2.45
CA GLY A 324 -16.28 -27.35 -2.77
C GLY A 324 -15.90 -28.71 -2.19
N SER A 325 -15.42 -28.77 -0.96
CA SER A 325 -15.08 -29.98 -0.24
C SER A 325 -15.48 -29.87 1.22
N SER A 326 -15.78 -31.02 1.83
CA SER A 326 -15.94 -31.17 3.29
C SER A 326 -14.73 -31.85 3.94
N ALA A 327 -13.82 -32.44 3.16
CA ALA A 327 -12.65 -33.12 3.66
C ALA A 327 -11.59 -32.10 4.13
N VAL A 328 -11.18 -32.18 5.41
CA VAL A 328 -10.22 -31.27 6.05
C VAL A 328 -8.92 -31.12 5.25
N SER A 329 -8.32 -32.25 4.81
CA SER A 329 -7.07 -32.24 4.05
C SER A 329 -7.22 -31.52 2.71
N THR A 330 -8.34 -31.70 2.02
CA THR A 330 -8.62 -31.04 0.75
C THR A 330 -8.85 -29.54 0.94
N ILE A 331 -9.67 -29.15 1.92
CA ILE A 331 -9.89 -27.73 2.27
C ILE A 331 -8.55 -27.06 2.55
N MET A 332 -7.73 -27.64 3.41
CA MET A 332 -6.44 -27.05 3.78
C MET A 332 -5.44 -27.00 2.62
N SER A 333 -5.45 -28.01 1.74
CA SER A 333 -4.65 -28.00 0.51
C SER A 333 -5.04 -26.86 -0.43
N HIS A 334 -6.32 -26.65 -0.65
CA HIS A 334 -6.83 -25.57 -1.50
C HIS A 334 -6.42 -24.20 -0.93
N VAL A 335 -6.71 -23.98 0.36
CA VAL A 335 -6.43 -22.69 1.00
C VAL A 335 -4.92 -22.44 1.10
N SER A 336 -4.06 -23.46 1.18
CA SER A 336 -2.60 -23.29 1.27
C SER A 336 -1.99 -22.59 0.06
N ASN A 337 -2.63 -22.66 -1.09
CA ASN A 337 -2.19 -22.02 -2.33
C ASN A 337 -2.67 -20.55 -2.45
N THR A 338 -3.59 -20.12 -1.58
CA THR A 338 -4.18 -18.79 -1.68
C THR A 338 -3.31 -17.69 -1.06
N GLN A 339 -3.38 -16.50 -1.63
CA GLN A 339 -2.85 -15.26 -1.07
C GLN A 339 -3.93 -14.17 -1.19
N GLY A 340 -4.14 -13.39 -0.14
CA GLY A 340 -5.17 -12.35 -0.14
C GLY A 340 -6.61 -12.84 -0.04
N LEU A 341 -6.82 -14.11 0.31
CA LEU A 341 -8.16 -14.65 0.59
C LEU A 341 -8.70 -14.04 1.89
N ASP A 342 -9.88 -13.45 1.84
CA ASP A 342 -10.54 -12.83 2.99
C ASP A 342 -11.60 -13.75 3.61
N PHE A 343 -12.27 -14.56 2.77
CA PHE A 343 -13.30 -15.52 3.19
C PHE A 343 -13.07 -16.88 2.55
N ASP A 344 -13.20 -17.93 3.33
CA ASP A 344 -13.33 -19.32 2.84
C ASP A 344 -14.74 -19.82 3.12
N SER A 345 -15.35 -20.44 2.10
CA SER A 345 -16.72 -20.96 2.15
C SER A 345 -16.72 -22.47 1.88
N PRO A 346 -16.38 -23.31 2.88
CA PRO A 346 -16.39 -24.75 2.69
C PRO A 346 -17.82 -25.29 2.62
N THR A 347 -18.06 -26.28 1.75
CA THR A 347 -19.36 -26.93 1.56
C THR A 347 -19.63 -27.91 2.69
N TRP A 348 -20.22 -27.44 3.77
CA TRP A 348 -20.39 -28.22 5.00
C TRP A 348 -21.81 -28.61 5.35
N PHE A 349 -22.79 -27.83 4.89
CA PHE A 349 -24.18 -28.03 5.32
C PHE A 349 -25.11 -28.28 4.14
N GLU A 350 -26.09 -29.17 4.35
CA GLU A 350 -27.10 -29.48 3.35
C GLU A 350 -28.47 -29.62 3.99
N LEU A 351 -29.53 -29.14 3.32
CA LEU A 351 -30.89 -29.48 3.66
C LEU A 351 -31.16 -30.94 3.18
N ALA A 352 -30.99 -31.88 4.10
CA ALA A 352 -31.02 -33.32 3.80
C ALA A 352 -32.42 -33.89 3.57
N SER A 353 -33.44 -33.29 4.21
CA SER A 353 -34.84 -33.72 4.01
C SER A 353 -35.84 -32.58 4.19
N ALA A 354 -37.06 -32.76 3.65
CA ALA A 354 -38.12 -31.76 3.69
C ALA A 354 -38.65 -31.46 5.13
N ASP A 355 -38.35 -32.30 6.09
CA ASP A 355 -38.69 -32.08 7.51
C ASP A 355 -37.70 -31.11 8.22
N GLY A 356 -36.74 -30.54 7.51
CA GLY A 356 -35.74 -29.63 8.02
C GLY A 356 -34.53 -30.31 8.67
N THR A 357 -34.31 -31.59 8.44
CA THR A 357 -33.08 -32.28 8.86
C THR A 357 -31.92 -31.76 8.03
N MET A 358 -30.81 -31.45 8.72
CA MET A 358 -29.58 -30.90 8.14
C MET A 358 -28.46 -31.93 8.21
N SER A 359 -27.71 -32.07 7.11
CA SER A 359 -26.38 -32.71 7.14
C SER A 359 -25.33 -31.72 7.59
N ASP A 360 -24.37 -32.19 8.40
CA ASP A 360 -23.28 -31.39 8.96
C ASP A 360 -21.94 -32.10 8.80
N ALA A 361 -21.05 -31.54 7.99
CA ALA A 361 -19.68 -32.01 7.79
C ALA A 361 -18.63 -30.99 8.30
N SER A 362 -19.01 -30.08 9.17
CA SER A 362 -18.15 -29.00 9.65
C SER A 362 -17.05 -29.46 10.60
N ASP A 363 -15.90 -28.79 10.55
CA ASP A 363 -14.73 -29.09 11.37
C ASP A 363 -14.19 -27.83 12.07
N ALA A 364 -14.13 -27.90 13.40
CA ALA A 364 -13.67 -26.77 14.23
C ALA A 364 -12.18 -26.48 14.09
N SER A 365 -11.37 -27.47 13.75
CA SER A 365 -9.91 -27.30 13.56
C SER A 365 -9.61 -26.48 12.31
N VAL A 366 -10.39 -26.67 11.26
CA VAL A 366 -10.34 -25.84 10.04
C VAL A 366 -10.70 -24.39 10.37
N VAL A 367 -11.81 -24.18 11.10
CA VAL A 367 -12.22 -22.82 11.52
C VAL A 367 -11.11 -22.12 12.29
N LYS A 368 -10.51 -22.81 13.27
CA LYS A 368 -9.40 -22.27 14.06
C LYS A 368 -8.22 -21.88 13.16
N THR A 369 -7.80 -22.79 12.29
CA THR A 369 -6.64 -22.59 11.43
C THR A 369 -6.85 -21.41 10.47
N LEU A 370 -8.03 -21.27 9.88
CA LEU A 370 -8.36 -20.17 8.99
C LEU A 370 -8.41 -18.83 9.71
N LYS A 371 -9.01 -18.81 10.92
CA LYS A 371 -9.02 -17.59 11.77
C LYS A 371 -7.62 -17.14 12.15
N ASP A 372 -6.73 -18.07 12.50
CA ASP A 372 -5.32 -17.76 12.82
C ASP A 372 -4.58 -17.14 11.61
N ARG A 373 -5.08 -17.36 10.38
CA ARG A 373 -4.60 -16.73 9.14
C ARG A 373 -5.29 -15.39 8.82
N GLY A 374 -6.24 -14.96 9.61
CA GLY A 374 -7.07 -13.79 9.31
C GLY A 374 -8.15 -14.04 8.26
N ILE A 375 -8.43 -15.30 7.90
CA ILE A 375 -9.49 -15.68 6.96
C ILE A 375 -10.78 -15.89 7.72
N LYS A 376 -11.84 -15.24 7.29
CA LYS A 376 -13.19 -15.40 7.83
C LYS A 376 -13.82 -16.65 7.22
N VAL A 377 -14.48 -17.46 8.04
CA VAL A 377 -15.14 -18.68 7.58
C VAL A 377 -16.65 -18.43 7.47
N THR A 378 -17.19 -18.66 6.28
CA THR A 378 -18.63 -18.57 5.97
C THR A 378 -19.08 -19.85 5.28
N PRO A 379 -19.30 -20.94 6.04
CA PRO A 379 -19.61 -22.22 5.43
C PRO A 379 -20.82 -22.14 4.50
N LEU A 380 -20.73 -22.84 3.37
CA LEU A 380 -21.82 -22.96 2.42
C LEU A 380 -22.85 -23.98 2.91
N VAL A 381 -24.12 -23.59 2.79
CA VAL A 381 -25.28 -24.46 3.00
C VAL A 381 -26.11 -24.51 1.70
N HIS A 382 -26.39 -25.74 1.22
CA HIS A 382 -27.12 -25.95 -0.04
C HIS A 382 -28.36 -26.85 0.15
N ASN A 383 -29.19 -26.93 -0.91
CA ASN A 383 -30.40 -27.73 -0.93
C ASN A 383 -30.28 -28.98 -1.84
N GLY A 384 -29.04 -29.35 -2.24
CA GLY A 384 -28.78 -30.50 -3.13
C GLY A 384 -29.41 -30.35 -4.51
N PHE A 385 -29.72 -29.14 -4.98
CA PHE A 385 -30.43 -28.86 -6.23
C PHE A 385 -31.82 -29.55 -6.33
N ASN A 386 -32.40 -29.92 -5.18
CA ASN A 386 -33.63 -30.70 -5.13
C ASN A 386 -34.87 -29.80 -5.03
N ARG A 387 -35.40 -29.43 -6.17
CA ARG A 387 -36.57 -28.53 -6.30
C ARG A 387 -37.77 -29.02 -5.51
N LYS A 388 -38.10 -30.34 -5.55
CA LYS A 388 -39.24 -30.92 -4.85
C LYS A 388 -39.07 -30.84 -3.36
N LEU A 389 -37.95 -31.32 -2.85
CA LEU A 389 -37.60 -31.27 -1.41
C LEU A 389 -37.66 -29.83 -0.89
N THR A 390 -37.05 -28.89 -1.63
CA THR A 390 -37.03 -27.46 -1.25
C THR A 390 -38.45 -26.88 -1.21
N SER A 391 -39.31 -27.18 -2.19
CA SER A 391 -40.69 -26.68 -2.20
C SER A 391 -41.53 -27.24 -1.02
N GLU A 392 -41.34 -28.51 -0.67
CA GLU A 392 -41.99 -29.12 0.51
C GLU A 392 -41.50 -28.50 1.79
N PHE A 393 -40.19 -28.32 1.95
CA PHE A 393 -39.55 -27.65 3.09
C PHE A 393 -40.04 -26.21 3.30
N LEU A 394 -40.11 -25.42 2.23
CA LEU A 394 -40.52 -24.02 2.28
C LEU A 394 -42.00 -23.85 2.70
N LYS A 395 -42.83 -24.84 2.50
CA LYS A 395 -44.23 -24.84 2.95
C LYS A 395 -44.42 -25.24 4.41
N SER A 396 -43.40 -25.78 5.07
CA SER A 396 -43.46 -26.24 6.46
C SER A 396 -42.74 -25.27 7.45
N SER A 397 -43.50 -24.51 8.20
CA SER A 397 -42.94 -23.61 9.21
C SER A 397 -42.13 -24.34 10.29
N SER A 398 -42.56 -25.54 10.69
CA SER A 398 -41.84 -26.37 11.68
C SER A 398 -40.54 -26.90 11.15
N ALA A 399 -40.50 -27.33 9.86
CA ALA A 399 -39.27 -27.76 9.21
C ALA A 399 -38.25 -26.61 9.09
N GLN A 400 -38.72 -25.42 8.69
CA GLN A 400 -37.88 -24.22 8.64
C GLN A 400 -37.30 -23.88 10.03
N SER A 401 -38.12 -23.90 11.07
CA SER A 401 -37.66 -23.60 12.44
C SER A 401 -36.63 -24.62 12.93
N LYS A 402 -36.83 -25.92 12.66
CA LYS A 402 -35.88 -26.99 12.98
C LYS A 402 -34.54 -26.76 12.29
N PHE A 403 -34.56 -26.53 10.96
CA PHE A 403 -33.36 -26.30 10.15
C PHE A 403 -32.59 -25.05 10.63
N ILE A 404 -33.28 -23.91 10.75
CA ILE A 404 -32.67 -22.64 11.16
C ILE A 404 -32.02 -22.77 12.53
N THR A 405 -32.75 -23.37 13.51
CA THR A 405 -32.22 -23.55 14.87
C THR A 405 -30.98 -24.43 14.88
N SER A 406 -30.99 -25.55 14.14
CA SER A 406 -29.86 -26.47 14.05
C SER A 406 -28.64 -25.79 13.43
N LEU A 407 -28.83 -25.11 12.29
CA LEU A 407 -27.77 -24.43 11.57
C LEU A 407 -27.15 -23.29 12.40
N VAL A 408 -27.97 -22.37 12.91
CA VAL A 408 -27.48 -21.19 13.64
C VAL A 408 -26.78 -21.58 14.94
N ASN A 409 -27.27 -22.57 15.66
CA ASN A 409 -26.60 -23.08 16.87
C ASN A 409 -25.24 -23.70 16.52
N ARG A 410 -25.16 -24.47 15.43
CA ARG A 410 -23.90 -25.07 15.01
C ARG A 410 -22.88 -24.03 14.57
N LEU A 411 -23.29 -23.06 13.75
CA LEU A 411 -22.44 -21.94 13.31
C LEU A 411 -21.89 -21.13 14.49
N SER A 412 -22.76 -20.86 15.49
CA SER A 412 -22.37 -20.16 16.73
C SER A 412 -21.35 -20.96 17.54
N ALA A 413 -21.56 -22.28 17.67
CA ALA A 413 -20.64 -23.19 18.39
C ALA A 413 -19.26 -23.27 17.71
N LEU A 414 -19.22 -23.24 16.39
CA LEU A 414 -17.98 -23.22 15.59
C LEU A 414 -17.25 -21.86 15.69
N GLY A 415 -17.95 -20.78 16.06
CA GLY A 415 -17.41 -19.43 16.08
C GLY A 415 -17.03 -18.91 14.72
N VAL A 416 -17.76 -19.27 13.67
CA VAL A 416 -17.56 -18.77 12.30
C VAL A 416 -18.03 -17.33 12.15
N TYR A 417 -17.67 -16.69 11.04
CA TYR A 417 -18.09 -15.32 10.73
C TYR A 417 -19.58 -15.23 10.35
N GLY A 418 -20.07 -16.24 9.63
CA GLY A 418 -21.43 -16.28 9.13
C GLY A 418 -21.72 -17.55 8.34
N VAL A 419 -22.68 -17.48 7.44
CA VAL A 419 -23.08 -18.56 6.54
C VAL A 419 -23.26 -18.03 5.12
N ASN A 420 -22.96 -18.86 4.13
CA ASN A 420 -23.23 -18.63 2.72
C ASN A 420 -24.37 -19.53 2.28
N LEU A 421 -25.51 -18.95 1.89
CA LEU A 421 -26.72 -19.66 1.45
C LEU A 421 -26.70 -19.85 -0.06
N ASP A 422 -26.62 -21.11 -0.50
CA ASP A 422 -26.58 -21.53 -1.89
C ASP A 422 -27.73 -22.50 -2.18
N PHE A 423 -28.97 -21.99 -2.18
CA PHE A 423 -30.14 -22.78 -2.56
C PHE A 423 -30.44 -22.53 -4.01
N GLU A 424 -30.17 -23.54 -4.82
CA GLU A 424 -30.40 -23.50 -6.27
C GLU A 424 -31.62 -24.36 -6.70
N GLU A 425 -32.05 -24.23 -7.94
CA GLU A 425 -33.22 -24.90 -8.50
C GLU A 425 -34.51 -24.70 -7.68
N VAL A 426 -34.66 -23.58 -6.98
CA VAL A 426 -35.88 -23.24 -6.26
C VAL A 426 -37.01 -22.91 -7.26
N ALA A 427 -38.20 -23.47 -7.03
CA ALA A 427 -39.33 -23.24 -7.93
C ALA A 427 -39.78 -21.76 -7.91
N GLY A 428 -40.02 -21.15 -9.06
CA GLY A 428 -40.49 -19.76 -9.15
C GLY A 428 -41.77 -19.47 -8.37
N ALA A 429 -42.67 -20.47 -8.30
CA ALA A 429 -43.89 -20.39 -7.49
C ALA A 429 -43.62 -20.22 -5.97
N ASP A 430 -42.46 -20.59 -5.50
CA ASP A 430 -42.08 -20.49 -4.09
C ASP A 430 -41.34 -19.17 -3.73
N ARG A 431 -41.29 -18.20 -4.66
CA ARG A 431 -40.58 -16.92 -4.50
C ARG A 431 -40.83 -16.21 -3.14
N ALA A 432 -42.11 -16.05 -2.78
CA ALA A 432 -42.47 -15.40 -1.52
C ALA A 432 -42.08 -16.26 -0.32
N LEU A 433 -42.22 -17.57 -0.39
CA LEU A 433 -41.83 -18.50 0.67
C LEU A 433 -40.31 -18.50 0.89
N TYR A 434 -39.55 -18.50 -0.22
CA TYR A 434 -38.08 -18.45 -0.17
C TYR A 434 -37.58 -17.13 0.44
N THR A 435 -38.12 -16.00 0.01
CA THR A 435 -37.78 -14.70 0.58
C THR A 435 -38.08 -14.65 2.10
N ALA A 436 -39.23 -15.17 2.51
CA ALA A 436 -39.61 -15.24 3.92
C ALA A 436 -38.71 -16.19 4.73
N PHE A 437 -38.28 -17.31 4.16
CA PHE A 437 -37.32 -18.24 4.78
C PHE A 437 -35.95 -17.56 4.97
N VAL A 438 -35.40 -16.90 3.94
CA VAL A 438 -34.14 -16.17 4.01
C VAL A 438 -34.18 -15.10 5.10
N LYS A 439 -35.32 -14.39 5.22
CA LYS A 439 -35.50 -13.40 6.29
C LYS A 439 -35.43 -14.04 7.67
N LYS A 440 -36.15 -15.14 7.92
CA LYS A 440 -36.13 -15.85 9.20
C LYS A 440 -34.74 -16.35 9.55
N LEU A 441 -34.02 -16.92 8.57
CA LEU A 441 -32.63 -17.37 8.75
C LEU A 441 -31.72 -16.21 9.13
N THR A 442 -31.83 -15.09 8.40
CA THR A 442 -31.00 -13.90 8.65
C THR A 442 -31.28 -13.30 10.03
N ASP A 443 -32.54 -13.15 10.40
CA ASP A 443 -32.92 -12.64 11.73
C ASP A 443 -32.33 -13.52 12.86
N ALA A 444 -32.42 -14.84 12.71
CA ALA A 444 -31.88 -15.79 13.69
C ALA A 444 -30.34 -15.76 13.76
N ALA A 445 -29.68 -15.65 12.60
CA ALA A 445 -28.22 -15.51 12.50
C ALA A 445 -27.73 -14.19 13.14
N HIS A 446 -28.39 -13.08 12.83
CA HIS A 446 -28.07 -11.76 13.39
C HIS A 446 -28.23 -11.73 14.91
N ALA A 447 -29.22 -12.43 15.47
CA ALA A 447 -29.38 -12.57 16.92
C ALA A 447 -28.18 -13.26 17.61
N LYS A 448 -27.35 -13.96 16.84
CA LYS A 448 -26.08 -14.58 17.26
C LYS A 448 -24.83 -13.85 16.72
N SER A 449 -25.00 -12.64 16.21
CA SER A 449 -23.92 -11.84 15.57
C SER A 449 -23.26 -12.51 14.37
N LEU A 450 -23.92 -13.47 13.73
CA LEU A 450 -23.49 -14.13 12.51
C LEU A 450 -23.96 -13.35 11.28
N LYS A 451 -23.15 -13.32 10.23
CA LYS A 451 -23.50 -12.72 8.94
C LYS A 451 -24.12 -13.74 7.99
N VAL A 452 -24.98 -13.26 7.09
CA VAL A 452 -25.59 -14.09 6.07
C VAL A 452 -25.24 -13.54 4.69
N SER A 453 -24.65 -14.39 3.86
CA SER A 453 -24.49 -14.14 2.43
C SER A 453 -25.34 -15.11 1.62
N ILE A 454 -25.68 -14.72 0.38
CA ILE A 454 -26.49 -15.53 -0.52
C ILE A 454 -25.89 -15.53 -1.91
N ASP A 455 -25.93 -16.70 -2.55
CA ASP A 455 -25.53 -16.88 -3.94
C ASP A 455 -26.77 -16.75 -4.83
N LEU A 456 -26.72 -15.84 -5.78
CA LEU A 456 -27.84 -15.57 -6.68
C LEU A 456 -27.42 -15.70 -8.14
N PRO A 457 -28.23 -16.37 -8.97
CA PRO A 457 -27.98 -16.43 -10.40
C PRO A 457 -28.08 -15.03 -10.99
N ARG A 458 -27.29 -14.80 -12.05
CA ARG A 458 -27.48 -13.62 -12.88
C ARG A 458 -28.93 -13.59 -13.38
N GLY A 459 -29.57 -12.44 -13.35
CA GLY A 459 -30.95 -12.29 -13.73
C GLY A 459 -31.22 -10.97 -14.43
N ASP A 460 -32.18 -10.99 -15.34
CA ASP A 460 -32.68 -9.83 -16.06
C ASP A 460 -34.00 -9.36 -15.45
N VAL A 461 -34.24 -8.08 -15.32
CA VAL A 461 -35.46 -7.50 -14.75
C VAL A 461 -36.71 -7.93 -15.51
N SER A 462 -36.58 -8.22 -16.80
CA SER A 462 -37.72 -8.63 -17.66
C SER A 462 -38.28 -10.01 -17.31
N TRP A 463 -37.45 -10.96 -16.87
CA TRP A 463 -37.87 -12.33 -16.56
C TRP A 463 -37.61 -12.79 -15.13
N ASN A 464 -36.84 -12.02 -14.33
CA ASN A 464 -36.51 -12.41 -12.95
C ASN A 464 -37.76 -12.69 -12.10
N HIS A 465 -38.87 -11.99 -12.37
CA HIS A 465 -40.15 -12.20 -11.66
C HIS A 465 -40.70 -13.64 -11.79
N LEU A 466 -40.24 -14.40 -12.76
CA LEU A 466 -40.60 -15.81 -12.96
C LEU A 466 -39.74 -16.76 -12.11
N THR A 467 -38.65 -16.28 -11.51
CA THR A 467 -37.74 -17.05 -10.65
C THR A 467 -38.13 -16.94 -9.18
N ALA A 468 -37.56 -17.84 -8.35
CA ALA A 468 -37.71 -17.76 -6.89
C ALA A 468 -36.88 -16.59 -6.26
N TYR A 469 -35.98 -15.98 -7.00
CA TYR A 469 -35.00 -15.06 -6.47
C TYR A 469 -35.45 -13.60 -6.61
N ASP A 470 -35.97 -13.03 -5.52
CA ASP A 470 -36.32 -11.62 -5.45
C ASP A 470 -35.08 -10.81 -5.07
N HIS A 471 -34.28 -10.44 -6.07
CA HIS A 471 -33.02 -9.76 -5.88
C HIS A 471 -33.14 -8.48 -5.02
N ALA A 472 -34.18 -7.68 -5.28
CA ALA A 472 -34.44 -6.44 -4.54
C ALA A 472 -34.81 -6.71 -3.07
N ALA A 473 -35.73 -7.63 -2.82
CA ALA A 473 -36.15 -7.99 -1.46
C ALA A 473 -34.99 -8.65 -0.68
N LEU A 474 -34.27 -9.59 -1.31
CA LEU A 474 -33.15 -10.30 -0.70
C LEU A 474 -32.01 -9.35 -0.33
N ALA A 475 -31.74 -8.31 -1.17
CA ALA A 475 -30.74 -7.30 -0.88
C ALA A 475 -31.04 -6.48 0.40
N GLY A 476 -32.32 -6.32 0.73
CA GLY A 476 -32.75 -5.69 1.97
C GLY A 476 -32.58 -6.58 3.21
N ILE A 477 -32.43 -7.90 3.01
CA ILE A 477 -32.41 -8.90 4.07
C ILE A 477 -30.99 -9.30 4.46
N VAL A 478 -30.17 -9.72 3.47
CA VAL A 478 -28.84 -10.32 3.72
C VAL A 478 -27.73 -9.27 3.81
N ASP A 479 -26.58 -9.69 4.36
CA ASP A 479 -25.39 -8.83 4.50
C ASP A 479 -24.59 -8.73 3.20
N MET A 480 -24.56 -9.80 2.37
CA MET A 480 -23.74 -9.88 1.17
C MET A 480 -24.41 -10.77 0.11
N ILE A 481 -24.22 -10.42 -1.15
CA ILE A 481 -24.76 -11.17 -2.30
C ILE A 481 -23.61 -11.50 -3.24
N MET A 482 -23.44 -12.76 -3.56
CA MET A 482 -22.56 -13.25 -4.59
C MET A 482 -23.33 -13.38 -5.90
N ILE A 483 -22.89 -12.66 -6.92
CA ILE A 483 -23.45 -12.78 -8.26
C ILE A 483 -22.80 -13.99 -8.93
N MET A 484 -23.53 -15.06 -9.17
CA MET A 484 -23.06 -16.20 -9.97
C MET A 484 -22.97 -15.78 -11.45
N ALA A 485 -21.95 -14.98 -11.79
CA ALA A 485 -21.73 -14.46 -13.13
C ALA A 485 -20.92 -15.44 -14.00
N TYR A 486 -21.32 -16.68 -14.00
CA TYR A 486 -20.76 -17.78 -14.79
C TYR A 486 -21.90 -18.71 -15.25
N ASP A 487 -21.56 -19.75 -16.00
CA ASP A 487 -22.52 -20.63 -16.71
C ASP A 487 -23.38 -19.88 -17.75
N GLU A 488 -22.79 -18.85 -18.43
CA GLU A 488 -23.39 -18.27 -19.65
C GLU A 488 -23.73 -19.37 -20.65
N HIS A 489 -22.78 -20.29 -20.86
CA HIS A 489 -23.02 -21.57 -21.53
C HIS A 489 -22.63 -22.69 -20.56
N TRP A 490 -23.60 -23.49 -20.17
CA TRP A 490 -23.49 -24.49 -19.12
C TRP A 490 -23.65 -25.92 -19.68
N LYS A 491 -23.59 -26.93 -18.83
CA LYS A 491 -23.69 -28.36 -19.24
C LYS A 491 -24.86 -28.66 -20.14
N GLY A 492 -26.00 -28.02 -19.95
CA GLY A 492 -27.23 -28.24 -20.71
C GLY A 492 -27.42 -27.32 -21.92
N SER A 493 -26.44 -26.47 -22.26
CA SER A 493 -26.53 -25.60 -23.44
C SER A 493 -26.60 -26.41 -24.73
N THR A 494 -27.35 -25.91 -25.71
CA THR A 494 -27.55 -26.51 -27.02
C THR A 494 -26.48 -26.13 -28.04
N GLU A 495 -25.67 -25.15 -27.72
CA GLU A 495 -24.57 -24.65 -28.56
C GLU A 495 -23.30 -24.37 -27.73
N PRO A 496 -22.11 -24.50 -28.36
CA PRO A 496 -20.84 -24.14 -27.71
C PRO A 496 -20.71 -22.66 -27.40
N GLY A 497 -20.17 -22.34 -26.21
CA GLY A 497 -19.90 -20.96 -25.85
C GLY A 497 -19.01 -20.83 -24.63
N SER A 498 -18.67 -19.58 -24.30
CA SER A 498 -17.93 -19.22 -23.11
C SER A 498 -18.75 -19.49 -21.84
N VAL A 499 -18.10 -19.93 -20.77
CA VAL A 499 -18.72 -20.03 -19.43
C VAL A 499 -19.05 -18.65 -18.85
N ALA A 500 -18.25 -17.64 -19.17
CA ALA A 500 -18.41 -16.29 -18.63
C ALA A 500 -17.73 -15.26 -19.52
N GLY A 501 -18.37 -14.84 -20.60
CA GLY A 501 -17.89 -13.76 -21.46
C GLY A 501 -17.81 -12.44 -20.69
N LEU A 502 -16.74 -11.65 -20.89
CA LEU A 502 -16.51 -10.44 -20.09
C LEU A 502 -17.65 -9.43 -20.18
N LYS A 503 -18.19 -9.22 -21.39
CA LYS A 503 -19.35 -8.32 -21.56
C LYS A 503 -20.60 -8.87 -20.84
N TRP A 504 -20.86 -10.16 -20.94
CA TRP A 504 -21.99 -10.80 -20.28
C TRP A 504 -21.88 -10.71 -18.75
N VAL A 505 -20.66 -10.87 -18.20
CA VAL A 505 -20.37 -10.68 -16.78
C VAL A 505 -20.64 -9.23 -16.35
N GLU A 506 -20.14 -8.25 -17.11
CA GLU A 506 -20.35 -6.83 -16.81
C GLU A 506 -21.84 -6.44 -16.87
N ASP A 507 -22.57 -6.94 -17.85
CA ASP A 507 -24.02 -6.70 -17.96
C ASP A 507 -24.77 -7.34 -16.78
N GLY A 508 -24.31 -8.47 -16.26
CA GLY A 508 -24.84 -9.06 -15.03
C GLY A 508 -24.68 -8.16 -13.80
N VAL A 509 -23.52 -7.53 -13.65
CA VAL A 509 -23.32 -6.54 -12.57
C VAL A 509 -24.30 -5.38 -12.70
N LYS A 510 -24.49 -4.82 -13.91
CA LYS A 510 -25.44 -3.73 -14.15
C LYS A 510 -26.86 -4.13 -13.76
N GLN A 511 -27.30 -5.34 -14.11
CA GLN A 511 -28.63 -5.85 -13.77
C GLN A 511 -28.86 -5.88 -12.25
N PHE A 512 -27.88 -6.31 -11.45
CA PHE A 512 -28.00 -6.26 -9.99
C PHE A 512 -28.10 -4.83 -9.46
N LEU A 513 -27.36 -3.89 -10.06
CA LEU A 513 -27.46 -2.46 -9.71
C LEU A 513 -28.83 -1.87 -10.10
N ASP A 514 -29.42 -2.32 -11.22
CA ASP A 514 -30.76 -1.90 -11.67
C ASP A 514 -31.87 -2.41 -10.74
N TYR A 515 -31.66 -3.52 -10.02
CA TYR A 515 -32.52 -3.95 -8.92
C TYR A 515 -32.39 -3.08 -7.65
N GLY A 516 -31.48 -2.11 -7.62
CA GLY A 516 -31.21 -1.28 -6.45
C GLY A 516 -30.34 -1.95 -5.39
N VAL A 517 -29.66 -3.05 -5.72
CA VAL A 517 -28.77 -3.73 -4.77
C VAL A 517 -27.57 -2.82 -4.44
N PRO A 518 -27.28 -2.54 -3.16
CA PRO A 518 -26.15 -1.71 -2.80
C PRO A 518 -24.82 -2.31 -3.24
N ARG A 519 -23.98 -1.52 -3.92
CA ARG A 519 -22.64 -1.95 -4.39
C ARG A 519 -21.80 -2.58 -3.29
N SER A 520 -21.88 -2.01 -2.08
CA SER A 520 -21.16 -2.47 -0.88
C SER A 520 -21.58 -3.86 -0.39
N LYS A 521 -22.67 -4.44 -0.92
CA LYS A 521 -23.11 -5.80 -0.62
C LYS A 521 -22.80 -6.80 -1.75
N LEU A 522 -22.39 -6.33 -2.94
CA LEU A 522 -22.19 -7.18 -4.11
C LEU A 522 -20.76 -7.71 -4.19
N MET A 523 -20.63 -9.01 -4.41
CA MET A 523 -19.40 -9.69 -4.82
C MET A 523 -19.59 -10.34 -6.18
N LEU A 524 -18.65 -10.13 -7.08
CA LEU A 524 -18.71 -10.69 -8.44
C LEU A 524 -18.15 -12.11 -8.47
N GLY A 525 -18.96 -13.07 -8.83
CA GLY A 525 -18.56 -14.46 -9.05
C GLY A 525 -17.63 -14.62 -10.25
N ILE A 526 -16.52 -15.33 -10.06
CA ILE A 526 -15.50 -15.59 -11.07
C ILE A 526 -15.31 -17.12 -11.20
N PRO A 527 -15.43 -17.70 -12.41
CA PRO A 527 -15.18 -19.12 -12.60
C PRO A 527 -13.67 -19.40 -12.72
N PHE A 528 -13.20 -20.46 -12.09
CA PHE A 528 -11.87 -21.03 -12.30
C PHE A 528 -11.95 -22.30 -13.15
N TYR A 529 -12.93 -22.39 -14.02
CA TYR A 529 -13.13 -23.49 -14.95
C TYR A 529 -13.70 -22.98 -16.27
N VAL A 530 -13.60 -23.82 -17.29
CA VAL A 530 -14.22 -23.63 -18.61
C VAL A 530 -14.99 -24.87 -19.01
N ARG A 531 -15.72 -24.82 -20.13
CA ARG A 531 -16.27 -25.98 -20.78
C ARG A 531 -15.62 -26.23 -22.14
N GLU A 532 -15.18 -27.45 -22.34
CA GLU A 532 -14.76 -27.96 -23.62
C GLU A 532 -15.99 -28.61 -24.31
N TRP A 533 -16.28 -28.18 -25.51
CA TRP A 533 -17.40 -28.58 -26.31
C TRP A 533 -16.90 -29.47 -27.44
N ARG A 534 -17.53 -30.65 -27.61
CA ARG A 534 -17.22 -31.58 -28.68
C ARG A 534 -18.30 -31.49 -29.77
N VAL A 535 -17.89 -31.19 -31.00
CA VAL A 535 -18.76 -30.94 -32.15
C VAL A 535 -18.41 -31.93 -33.24
N ASP A 536 -19.42 -32.51 -33.90
CA ASP A 536 -19.22 -33.43 -35.00
C ASP A 536 -18.87 -32.73 -36.32
N GLY A 537 -18.62 -33.53 -37.37
CA GLY A 537 -18.26 -33.01 -38.69
C GLY A 537 -19.37 -32.18 -39.38
N THR A 538 -20.57 -32.15 -38.85
CA THR A 538 -21.68 -31.31 -39.32
C THR A 538 -21.83 -30.01 -38.54
N GLY A 539 -21.03 -29.82 -37.50
CA GLY A 539 -21.10 -28.67 -36.59
C GLY A 539 -22.10 -28.85 -35.44
N LYS A 540 -22.69 -30.03 -35.28
CA LYS A 540 -23.64 -30.30 -34.19
C LYS A 540 -22.92 -30.64 -32.90
N LEU A 541 -23.38 -30.03 -31.79
CA LEU A 541 -22.89 -30.32 -30.44
C LEU A 541 -23.20 -31.79 -30.08
N VAL A 542 -22.18 -32.52 -29.66
CA VAL A 542 -22.29 -33.92 -29.22
C VAL A 542 -22.36 -33.99 -27.69
N ASP A 543 -21.39 -33.39 -27.01
CA ASP A 543 -21.34 -33.30 -25.57
C ASP A 543 -20.36 -32.18 -25.11
N ASN A 544 -20.22 -32.03 -23.81
CA ASN A 544 -19.25 -31.11 -23.21
C ASN A 544 -18.77 -31.63 -21.86
N ARG A 545 -17.60 -31.13 -21.42
CA ARG A 545 -17.05 -31.41 -20.10
C ARG A 545 -16.47 -30.15 -19.47
N ALA A 546 -16.43 -30.08 -18.15
CA ALA A 546 -15.72 -29.04 -17.43
C ALA A 546 -14.22 -29.35 -17.46
N ILE A 547 -13.40 -28.30 -17.59
CA ILE A 547 -11.94 -28.34 -17.49
C ILE A 547 -11.51 -27.25 -16.50
N PHE A 548 -10.66 -27.61 -15.56
CA PHE A 548 -10.17 -26.67 -14.57
C PHE A 548 -9.13 -25.73 -15.17
N MET A 549 -9.12 -24.49 -14.74
CA MET A 549 -8.23 -23.47 -15.28
C MET A 549 -6.77 -23.91 -15.27
N LYS A 550 -6.30 -24.54 -14.18
CA LYS A 550 -4.93 -25.05 -14.04
C LYS A 550 -4.55 -26.15 -15.04
N GLU A 551 -5.55 -26.81 -15.65
CA GLU A 551 -5.34 -27.88 -16.63
C GLU A 551 -5.21 -27.37 -18.07
N LEU A 552 -5.65 -26.15 -18.33
CA LEU A 552 -5.67 -25.57 -19.68
C LEU A 552 -4.29 -25.47 -20.34
N PRO A 553 -3.21 -25.04 -19.68
CA PRO A 553 -1.89 -24.97 -20.31
C PRO A 553 -1.42 -26.35 -20.82
N LYS A 554 -1.65 -27.40 -20.03
CA LYS A 554 -1.33 -28.77 -20.40
C LYS A 554 -2.18 -29.25 -21.59
N LEU A 555 -3.49 -29.04 -21.54
CA LEU A 555 -4.41 -29.41 -22.62
C LEU A 555 -4.01 -28.75 -23.94
N ILE A 556 -3.76 -27.43 -23.93
CA ILE A 556 -3.34 -26.67 -25.11
C ILE A 556 -2.05 -27.23 -25.71
N ALA A 557 -1.05 -27.53 -24.85
CA ALA A 557 0.24 -28.07 -25.29
C ALA A 557 0.11 -29.48 -25.89
N GLU A 558 -0.63 -30.39 -25.24
CA GLU A 558 -0.80 -31.77 -25.67
C GLU A 558 -1.62 -31.89 -26.96
N THR A 559 -2.65 -31.06 -27.12
CA THR A 559 -3.52 -31.09 -28.28
C THR A 559 -3.07 -30.18 -29.42
N LYS A 560 -2.07 -29.32 -29.18
CA LYS A 560 -1.65 -28.25 -30.11
C LYS A 560 -2.82 -27.38 -30.55
N ALA A 561 -3.75 -27.12 -29.62
CA ALA A 561 -4.94 -26.33 -29.89
C ALA A 561 -4.58 -24.93 -30.41
N THR A 562 -5.27 -24.49 -31.45
CA THR A 562 -5.09 -23.15 -32.03
C THR A 562 -6.00 -22.14 -31.34
N GLY A 563 -5.42 -21.08 -30.81
CA GLY A 563 -6.14 -20.00 -30.13
C GLY A 563 -6.35 -18.79 -31.02
N VAL A 564 -7.58 -18.25 -31.01
CA VAL A 564 -7.96 -17.00 -31.68
C VAL A 564 -8.73 -16.13 -30.69
N PHE A 565 -8.42 -14.85 -30.62
CA PHE A 565 -9.15 -13.93 -29.75
C PHE A 565 -10.60 -13.76 -30.24
N ASP A 566 -11.55 -14.05 -29.36
CA ASP A 566 -12.97 -13.84 -29.57
C ASP A 566 -13.41 -12.53 -28.91
N ALA A 567 -13.65 -11.50 -29.72
CA ALA A 567 -14.04 -10.18 -29.24
C ALA A 567 -15.41 -10.17 -28.54
N LYS A 568 -16.30 -11.11 -28.84
CA LYS A 568 -17.64 -11.23 -28.22
C LYS A 568 -17.51 -11.60 -26.73
N SER A 569 -16.72 -12.63 -26.45
CA SER A 569 -16.48 -13.09 -25.07
C SER A 569 -15.35 -12.33 -24.36
N GLY A 570 -14.44 -11.69 -25.14
CA GLY A 570 -13.22 -11.06 -24.62
C GLY A 570 -12.16 -12.08 -24.17
N GLN A 571 -12.26 -13.32 -24.65
CA GLN A 571 -11.40 -14.45 -24.30
C GLN A 571 -10.74 -15.04 -25.54
N ASN A 572 -9.67 -15.83 -25.37
CA ASN A 572 -9.15 -16.65 -26.47
C ASN A 572 -9.97 -17.91 -26.61
N LYS A 573 -10.52 -18.13 -27.82
CA LYS A 573 -11.19 -19.35 -28.24
C LYS A 573 -10.16 -20.32 -28.81
N TYR A 574 -10.04 -21.49 -28.22
CA TYR A 574 -9.15 -22.56 -28.67
C TYR A 574 -9.93 -23.66 -29.40
N THR A 575 -9.31 -24.21 -30.44
CA THR A 575 -9.89 -25.29 -31.26
C THR A 575 -8.81 -26.32 -31.56
N TYR A 576 -9.20 -27.61 -31.51
CA TYR A 576 -8.36 -28.72 -31.96
C TYR A 576 -9.27 -29.88 -32.47
N THR A 577 -8.67 -30.78 -33.24
CA THR A 577 -9.39 -31.98 -33.74
C THR A 577 -8.82 -33.23 -33.05
N LYS A 578 -9.71 -34.10 -32.57
CA LYS A 578 -9.36 -35.38 -31.97
C LYS A 578 -10.49 -36.39 -32.24
N ASP A 579 -10.12 -37.61 -32.59
CA ASP A 579 -11.05 -38.74 -32.80
C ASP A 579 -12.22 -38.42 -33.77
N GLY A 580 -11.97 -37.61 -34.81
CA GLY A 580 -12.96 -37.18 -35.78
C GLY A 580 -13.89 -36.06 -35.33
N TYR A 581 -13.70 -35.51 -34.15
CA TYR A 581 -14.50 -34.41 -33.61
C TYR A 581 -13.68 -33.14 -33.51
N THR A 582 -14.36 -32.01 -33.62
CA THR A 582 -13.80 -30.68 -33.30
C THR A 582 -14.08 -30.39 -31.84
N HIS A 583 -13.03 -30.07 -31.09
CA HIS A 583 -13.07 -29.62 -29.71
C HIS A 583 -12.88 -28.12 -29.65
N VAL A 584 -13.73 -27.44 -28.88
CA VAL A 584 -13.72 -25.99 -28.78
C VAL A 584 -13.88 -25.56 -27.31
N PHE A 585 -13.12 -24.55 -26.85
CA PHE A 585 -13.29 -23.94 -25.53
C PHE A 585 -12.81 -22.49 -25.52
N TRP A 586 -13.36 -21.70 -24.62
CA TRP A 586 -12.91 -20.32 -24.34
C TRP A 586 -12.09 -20.34 -23.07
N ALA A 587 -10.81 -19.96 -23.17
CA ALA A 587 -9.89 -20.11 -22.07
C ALA A 587 -10.14 -19.07 -20.96
N GLU A 588 -10.21 -19.56 -19.72
CA GLU A 588 -10.07 -18.74 -18.53
C GLU A 588 -8.59 -18.70 -18.14
N THR A 589 -8.05 -17.50 -18.01
CA THR A 589 -6.63 -17.24 -17.76
C THR A 589 -6.46 -16.24 -16.62
N HIS A 590 -5.22 -16.06 -16.13
CA HIS A 590 -4.93 -15.02 -15.17
C HIS A 590 -5.43 -13.65 -15.65
N ASP A 591 -5.19 -13.30 -16.92
CA ASP A 591 -5.60 -12.02 -17.48
C ASP A 591 -7.12 -11.83 -17.48
N THR A 592 -7.90 -12.88 -17.80
CA THR A 592 -9.36 -12.78 -17.80
C THR A 592 -9.91 -12.66 -16.38
N VAL A 593 -9.30 -13.34 -15.40
CA VAL A 593 -9.64 -13.15 -13.97
C VAL A 593 -9.35 -11.72 -13.54
N LEU A 594 -8.19 -11.16 -13.88
CA LEU A 594 -7.84 -9.78 -13.54
C LEU A 594 -8.79 -8.76 -14.19
N LYS A 595 -9.23 -8.99 -15.44
CA LYS A 595 -10.26 -8.15 -16.08
C LYS A 595 -11.59 -8.16 -15.32
N ARG A 596 -11.98 -9.28 -14.70
CA ARG A 596 -13.18 -9.34 -13.85
C ARG A 596 -12.98 -8.59 -12.53
N ILE A 597 -11.78 -8.64 -11.96
CA ILE A 597 -11.42 -7.80 -10.80
C ILE A 597 -11.54 -6.31 -11.17
N GLU A 598 -11.09 -5.90 -12.36
CA GLU A 598 -11.26 -4.52 -12.85
C GLU A 598 -12.76 -4.15 -13.04
N ILE A 599 -13.61 -5.08 -13.46
CA ILE A 599 -15.06 -4.85 -13.48
C ILE A 599 -15.59 -4.59 -12.06
N ALA A 600 -15.19 -5.41 -11.09
CA ALA A 600 -15.61 -5.22 -9.70
C ALA A 600 -15.16 -3.85 -9.13
N LYS A 601 -13.95 -3.41 -9.45
CA LYS A 601 -13.45 -2.07 -9.10
C LYS A 601 -14.21 -0.96 -9.80
N LYS A 602 -14.43 -1.08 -11.11
CA LYS A 602 -15.15 -0.10 -11.92
C LYS A 602 -16.52 0.22 -11.36
N TYR A 603 -17.20 -0.78 -10.81
CA TYR A 603 -18.52 -0.63 -10.20
C TYR A 603 -18.50 -0.43 -8.69
N ASP A 604 -17.33 -0.30 -8.07
CA ASP A 604 -17.13 -0.14 -6.63
C ASP A 604 -17.85 -1.23 -5.80
N LEU A 605 -17.71 -2.50 -6.22
CA LEU A 605 -18.32 -3.63 -5.55
C LEU A 605 -17.63 -3.95 -4.22
N ALA A 606 -18.27 -4.78 -3.38
CA ALA A 606 -17.68 -5.29 -2.14
C ALA A 606 -16.45 -6.15 -2.40
N GLY A 607 -16.45 -6.92 -3.49
CA GLY A 607 -15.37 -7.83 -3.78
C GLY A 607 -15.67 -8.78 -4.95
N VAL A 608 -14.93 -9.89 -4.94
CA VAL A 608 -15.05 -10.99 -5.89
C VAL A 608 -15.17 -12.33 -5.16
N ALA A 609 -15.84 -13.32 -5.77
CA ALA A 609 -16.00 -14.65 -5.23
C ALA A 609 -15.57 -15.70 -6.26
N ALA A 610 -14.64 -16.59 -5.93
CA ALA A 610 -14.04 -17.53 -6.87
C ALA A 610 -14.69 -18.92 -6.81
N TRP A 611 -15.27 -19.40 -7.91
CA TRP A 611 -15.81 -20.75 -8.08
C TRP A 611 -14.84 -21.59 -8.93
N ARG A 612 -14.06 -22.49 -8.34
CA ARG A 612 -13.85 -22.70 -6.90
C ARG A 612 -12.38 -22.96 -6.60
N LEU A 613 -12.03 -22.87 -5.35
CA LEU A 613 -10.69 -23.18 -4.86
C LEU A 613 -10.25 -24.59 -5.29
N GLY A 614 -8.97 -24.71 -5.66
CA GLY A 614 -8.36 -25.94 -6.15
C GLY A 614 -8.46 -26.16 -7.67
N TYR A 615 -9.15 -25.28 -8.41
CA TYR A 615 -9.24 -25.31 -9.88
C TYR A 615 -8.19 -24.43 -10.57
N GLU A 616 -7.56 -23.55 -9.82
CA GLU A 616 -6.54 -22.59 -10.22
C GLU A 616 -5.13 -23.04 -9.82
N ASP A 617 -4.12 -22.31 -10.31
CA ASP A 617 -2.75 -22.42 -9.85
C ASP A 617 -2.40 -21.37 -8.78
N ALA A 618 -1.30 -21.60 -8.05
CA ALA A 618 -0.89 -20.72 -6.96
C ALA A 618 -0.40 -19.32 -7.43
N GLU A 619 0.07 -19.19 -8.68
CA GLU A 619 0.56 -17.91 -9.22
C GLU A 619 -0.58 -16.90 -9.36
N LEU A 620 -1.77 -17.37 -9.75
CA LEU A 620 -2.96 -16.51 -9.85
C LEU A 620 -3.22 -15.76 -8.55
N TRP A 621 -3.07 -16.41 -7.40
CA TRP A 621 -3.36 -15.79 -6.11
C TRP A 621 -2.44 -14.62 -5.76
N THR A 622 -1.17 -14.71 -6.19
CA THR A 622 -0.26 -13.55 -6.06
C THR A 622 -0.74 -12.36 -6.89
N LYS A 623 -1.24 -12.61 -8.10
CA LYS A 623 -1.80 -11.57 -8.98
C LYS A 623 -3.11 -10.99 -8.42
N ILE A 624 -3.98 -11.83 -7.86
CA ILE A 624 -5.21 -11.38 -7.17
C ILE A 624 -4.85 -10.47 -5.99
N LEU A 625 -3.92 -10.90 -5.12
CA LEU A 625 -3.48 -10.09 -3.98
C LEU A 625 -2.97 -8.71 -4.41
N GLN A 626 -2.19 -8.64 -5.49
CA GLN A 626 -1.63 -7.39 -6.00
C GLN A 626 -2.66 -6.49 -6.69
N SER A 627 -3.79 -7.06 -7.08
CA SER A 627 -4.83 -6.39 -7.88
C SER A 627 -6.09 -6.03 -7.10
N LYS A 628 -6.31 -6.55 -5.88
CA LYS A 628 -7.52 -6.30 -5.10
C LYS A 628 -7.55 -4.94 -4.40
#